data_b9b2093326152eb7d605e7c287cd0a53
#
_entry.id   b9b2093326152eb7d605e7c287cd0a53
#
_cell.length_a   1.000
_cell.length_b   1.000
_cell.length_c   1.000
_cell.angle_alpha   90.00
_cell.angle_beta   90.00
_cell.angle_gamma   90.00
#
_symmetry.space_group_name_H-M   'P 1'
#
loop_
_entity.id
_entity.type
_entity.pdbx_description
1 polymer ?
#
loop_
_entity_poly.entity_id
_entity_poly.type
_entity_poly.pdbx_seq_one_letter_code
_entity_poly.pdbx_strand_id
1 'polypeptide(L)'
;MAGKLLITGAAGQLGQALVLSAAQQGWEVAATDLPELNITDPQAVWGELSRRRPEVVINAAAATRVDDLESDPDGALRVNALGPRNLAVACRRLGIKLIHLSTDYVFDGAKPGPYVEWDATGPLSVYGRSKLLGEEWVRQQCPDHFIVRTAWLYGVPGPNFVTAILSRGRHLAPDGELKVVHDQRGTPTSALALAPQLLTLAATEAFGTYHATCQGETTWYGFACLILKAAGLTVRVTPCTTAEYPLPAPRPANSVMENRLLQVAGLDLMPAWQAAYRQFWEAYGDQL
;
A
#
# COMPACT_ATOMS: atom_id res chain seq x y z
N MET A 1 22.10 -16.65 -6.92
CA MET A 1 21.90 -15.41 -6.12
C MET A 1 20.67 -14.73 -6.70
N ALA A 2 19.77 -14.24 -5.84
CA ALA A 2 18.74 -13.32 -6.29
C ALA A 2 19.44 -12.08 -6.89
N GLY A 3 18.79 -11.39 -7.84
CA GLY A 3 19.40 -10.28 -8.56
C GLY A 3 19.52 -9.00 -7.73
N LYS A 4 19.73 -7.88 -8.44
CA LYS A 4 19.80 -6.53 -7.81
C LYS A 4 18.44 -5.88 -7.78
N LEU A 5 18.05 -5.40 -6.61
CA LEU A 5 16.76 -4.76 -6.35
C LEU A 5 16.97 -3.32 -5.90
N LEU A 6 16.25 -2.37 -6.51
CA LEU A 6 16.14 -1.00 -6.00
C LEU A 6 14.75 -0.76 -5.44
N ILE A 7 14.66 -0.26 -4.20
CA ILE A 7 13.41 0.08 -3.53
C ILE A 7 13.36 1.58 -3.32
N THR A 8 12.33 2.25 -3.85
CA THR A 8 12.06 3.67 -3.55
C THR A 8 11.00 3.76 -2.44
N GLY A 9 11.02 4.84 -1.64
CA GLY A 9 10.18 4.92 -0.45
C GLY A 9 10.62 3.93 0.64
N ALA A 10 11.92 3.65 0.70
CA ALA A 10 12.49 2.60 1.54
C ALA A 10 12.38 2.88 3.04
N ALA A 11 12.24 4.14 3.45
CA ALA A 11 12.01 4.53 4.85
C ALA A 11 10.55 4.33 5.31
N GLY A 12 9.62 4.12 4.39
CA GLY A 12 8.21 3.87 4.68
C GLY A 12 7.92 2.46 5.21
N GLN A 13 6.68 2.23 5.65
CA GLN A 13 6.22 0.96 6.24
C GLN A 13 6.49 -0.25 5.33
N LEU A 14 6.09 -0.16 4.07
CA LEU A 14 6.32 -1.23 3.09
C LEU A 14 7.78 -1.29 2.67
N GLY A 15 8.43 -0.13 2.52
CA GLY A 15 9.85 -0.06 2.15
C GLY A 15 10.74 -0.82 3.14
N GLN A 16 10.55 -0.61 4.44
CA GLN A 16 11.28 -1.32 5.48
C GLN A 16 11.00 -2.84 5.46
N ALA A 17 9.74 -3.24 5.33
CA ALA A 17 9.38 -4.65 5.21
C ALA A 17 10.01 -5.30 3.96
N LEU A 18 10.06 -4.58 2.83
CA LEU A 18 10.72 -5.04 1.59
C LEU A 18 12.22 -5.20 1.78
N VAL A 19 12.90 -4.23 2.39
CA VAL A 19 14.35 -4.30 2.64
C VAL A 19 14.68 -5.54 3.46
N LEU A 20 13.94 -5.78 4.55
CA LEU A 20 14.14 -6.95 5.42
C LEU A 20 13.86 -8.27 4.67
N SER A 21 12.72 -8.36 4.00
CA SER A 21 12.32 -9.58 3.28
C SER A 21 13.25 -9.89 2.10
N ALA A 22 13.68 -8.87 1.36
CA ALA A 22 14.58 -9.03 0.23
C ALA A 22 15.97 -9.50 0.68
N ALA A 23 16.50 -8.94 1.78
CA ALA A 23 17.78 -9.39 2.35
C ALA A 23 17.71 -10.86 2.78
N GLN A 24 16.61 -11.30 3.41
CA GLN A 24 16.40 -12.70 3.80
C GLN A 24 16.35 -13.65 2.60
N GLN A 25 15.87 -13.17 1.45
CA GLN A 25 15.80 -13.94 0.20
C GLN A 25 17.06 -13.84 -0.66
N GLY A 26 18.10 -13.16 -0.18
CA GLY A 26 19.41 -13.07 -0.84
C GLY A 26 19.49 -12.06 -1.99
N TRP A 27 18.56 -11.07 -2.05
CA TRP A 27 18.68 -9.97 -3.01
C TRP A 27 19.78 -8.98 -2.59
N GLU A 28 20.50 -8.44 -3.58
CA GLU A 28 21.34 -7.26 -3.39
C GLU A 28 20.45 -6.02 -3.40
N VAL A 29 20.19 -5.42 -2.23
CA VAL A 29 19.20 -4.36 -2.07
C VAL A 29 19.86 -2.98 -2.08
N ALA A 30 19.37 -2.11 -2.97
CA ALA A 30 19.58 -0.68 -2.92
C ALA A 30 18.30 -0.01 -2.38
N ALA A 31 18.33 0.44 -1.14
CA ALA A 31 17.24 1.17 -0.50
C ALA A 31 17.42 2.67 -0.74
N THR A 32 16.40 3.35 -1.24
CA THR A 32 16.42 4.80 -1.52
C THR A 32 15.14 5.47 -1.03
N ASP A 33 15.29 6.67 -0.50
CA ASP A 33 14.18 7.56 -0.13
C ASP A 33 14.62 9.02 -0.29
N LEU A 34 13.78 9.97 0.09
CA LEU A 34 14.20 11.36 0.21
C LEU A 34 15.19 11.50 1.40
N PRO A 35 16.24 12.33 1.26
CA PRO A 35 16.57 13.18 0.09
C PRO A 35 17.40 12.49 -1.00
N GLU A 36 17.81 11.21 -0.86
CA GLU A 36 18.76 10.54 -1.76
C GLU A 36 18.21 10.39 -3.18
N LEU A 37 16.92 10.06 -3.29
CA LEU A 37 16.23 9.94 -4.58
C LEU A 37 14.85 10.57 -4.53
N ASN A 38 14.70 11.71 -5.21
CA ASN A 38 13.40 12.29 -5.50
C ASN A 38 12.87 11.71 -6.82
N ILE A 39 11.84 10.84 -6.76
CA ILE A 39 11.24 10.23 -7.96
C ILE A 39 10.55 11.24 -8.89
N THR A 40 10.25 12.46 -8.41
CA THR A 40 9.65 13.51 -9.23
C THR A 40 10.68 14.21 -10.13
N ASP A 41 11.97 14.01 -9.88
CA ASP A 41 13.07 14.50 -10.71
C ASP A 41 13.50 13.42 -11.72
N PRO A 42 13.21 13.59 -13.02
CA PRO A 42 13.56 12.60 -14.03
C PRO A 42 15.08 12.44 -14.23
N GLN A 43 15.88 13.46 -13.95
CA GLN A 43 17.35 13.39 -14.07
C GLN A 43 17.93 12.59 -12.90
N ALA A 44 17.45 12.82 -11.68
CA ALA A 44 17.84 12.04 -10.50
C ALA A 44 17.49 10.55 -10.68
N VAL A 45 16.27 10.26 -11.15
CA VAL A 45 15.84 8.88 -11.46
C VAL A 45 16.73 8.23 -12.51
N TRP A 46 16.98 8.91 -13.63
CA TRP A 46 17.85 8.39 -14.68
C TRP A 46 19.28 8.13 -14.20
N GLY A 47 19.86 9.08 -13.47
CA GLY A 47 21.21 8.96 -12.91
C GLY A 47 21.34 7.76 -11.97
N GLU A 48 20.40 7.59 -11.06
CA GLU A 48 20.41 6.53 -10.05
C GLU A 48 20.25 5.14 -10.70
N LEU A 49 19.26 4.97 -11.58
CA LEU A 49 19.03 3.69 -12.25
C LEU A 49 20.19 3.32 -13.22
N SER A 50 20.73 4.31 -13.94
CA SER A 50 21.88 4.08 -14.83
C SER A 50 23.13 3.67 -14.08
N ARG A 51 23.36 4.23 -12.90
CA ARG A 51 24.51 3.95 -12.05
C ARG A 51 24.42 2.58 -11.38
N ARG A 52 23.25 2.25 -10.81
CA ARG A 52 23.07 1.01 -10.03
C ARG A 52 22.74 -0.20 -10.89
N ARG A 53 22.06 0.01 -12.03
CA ARG A 53 21.62 -1.08 -12.93
C ARG A 53 20.90 -2.20 -12.18
N PRO A 54 19.84 -1.92 -11.41
CA PRO A 54 19.06 -2.98 -10.78
C PRO A 54 18.34 -3.81 -11.85
N GLU A 55 18.01 -5.05 -11.54
CA GLU A 55 17.16 -5.90 -12.38
C GLU A 55 15.67 -5.56 -12.17
N VAL A 56 15.32 -5.13 -10.97
CA VAL A 56 13.96 -4.78 -10.58
C VAL A 56 13.97 -3.50 -9.77
N VAL A 57 13.01 -2.60 -10.04
CA VAL A 57 12.66 -1.46 -9.20
C VAL A 57 11.31 -1.74 -8.55
N ILE A 58 11.22 -1.63 -7.21
CA ILE A 58 9.94 -1.61 -6.49
C ILE A 58 9.68 -0.19 -6.02
N ASN A 59 8.66 0.45 -6.60
CA ASN A 59 8.25 1.79 -6.22
C ASN A 59 7.20 1.75 -5.11
N ALA A 60 7.66 1.91 -3.85
CA ALA A 60 6.81 2.11 -2.68
C ALA A 60 6.69 3.59 -2.26
N ALA A 61 7.35 4.51 -2.99
CA ALA A 61 7.24 5.93 -2.73
C ALA A 61 5.88 6.48 -3.21
N ALA A 62 5.17 7.18 -2.34
CA ALA A 62 3.90 7.82 -2.65
C ALA A 62 3.57 8.95 -1.64
N ALA A 63 2.78 9.92 -2.07
CA ALA A 63 2.06 10.83 -1.17
C ALA A 63 0.77 10.13 -0.70
N THR A 64 0.67 9.83 0.61
CA THR A 64 -0.38 8.98 1.17
C THR A 64 -1.27 9.66 2.22
N ARG A 65 -1.04 10.93 2.53
CA ARG A 65 -1.90 11.69 3.45
C ARG A 65 -3.18 12.13 2.74
N VAL A 66 -4.10 11.18 2.59
CA VAL A 66 -5.27 11.25 1.72
C VAL A 66 -6.07 12.56 1.89
N ASP A 67 -6.29 12.99 3.13
CA ASP A 67 -7.04 14.21 3.43
C ASP A 67 -6.29 15.49 3.03
N ASP A 68 -4.98 15.55 3.26
CA ASP A 68 -4.14 16.70 2.91
C ASP A 68 -4.09 16.90 1.38
N LEU A 69 -4.14 15.80 0.63
CA LEU A 69 -4.08 15.84 -0.83
C LEU A 69 -5.32 16.46 -1.49
N GLU A 70 -6.47 16.51 -0.81
CA GLU A 70 -7.63 17.24 -1.33
C GLU A 70 -7.35 18.74 -1.47
N SER A 71 -6.43 19.27 -0.67
CA SER A 71 -5.99 20.68 -0.74
C SER A 71 -4.71 20.90 -1.59
N ASP A 72 -3.99 19.82 -1.99
CA ASP A 72 -2.80 19.88 -2.85
C ASP A 72 -2.86 18.85 -4.00
N PRO A 73 -3.78 19.01 -4.96
CA PRO A 73 -3.89 18.10 -6.11
C PRO A 73 -2.62 18.03 -6.96
N ASP A 74 -1.93 19.16 -7.12
CA ASP A 74 -0.70 19.24 -7.92
C ASP A 74 0.45 18.48 -7.25
N GLY A 75 0.57 18.56 -5.92
CA GLY A 75 1.51 17.75 -5.14
C GLY A 75 1.21 16.26 -5.26
N ALA A 76 -0.08 15.90 -5.18
CA ALA A 76 -0.52 14.53 -5.41
C ALA A 76 -0.12 14.02 -6.80
N LEU A 77 -0.38 14.79 -7.85
CA LEU A 77 -0.03 14.44 -9.24
C LEU A 77 1.49 14.32 -9.42
N ARG A 78 2.26 15.27 -8.88
CA ARG A 78 3.74 15.20 -9.00
C ARG A 78 4.28 13.90 -8.43
N VAL A 79 3.88 13.53 -7.22
CA VAL A 79 4.44 12.35 -6.54
C VAL A 79 3.81 11.06 -7.05
N ASN A 80 2.48 10.99 -7.13
CA ASN A 80 1.76 9.73 -7.38
C ASN A 80 1.58 9.41 -8.88
N ALA A 81 1.76 10.37 -9.78
CA ALA A 81 1.64 10.15 -11.23
C ALA A 81 2.96 10.39 -11.96
N LEU A 82 3.56 11.60 -11.85
CA LEU A 82 4.80 11.92 -12.59
C LEU A 82 6.00 11.15 -12.04
N GLY A 83 6.09 10.92 -10.73
CA GLY A 83 7.14 10.07 -10.14
C GLY A 83 7.17 8.66 -10.75
N PRO A 84 6.07 7.89 -10.70
CA PRO A 84 5.96 6.59 -11.36
C PRO A 84 6.23 6.62 -12.87
N ARG A 85 5.77 7.68 -13.57
CA ARG A 85 6.09 7.87 -14.99
C ARG A 85 7.60 7.98 -15.22
N ASN A 86 8.31 8.77 -14.42
CA ASN A 86 9.76 8.95 -14.55
C ASN A 86 10.49 7.60 -14.36
N LEU A 87 10.09 6.83 -13.34
CA LEU A 87 10.62 5.48 -13.12
C LEU A 87 10.33 4.57 -14.31
N ALA A 88 9.09 4.56 -14.81
CA ALA A 88 8.67 3.71 -15.93
C ALA A 88 9.47 4.02 -17.22
N VAL A 89 9.68 5.31 -17.55
CA VAL A 89 10.48 5.73 -18.70
C VAL A 89 11.94 5.27 -18.57
N ALA A 90 12.52 5.44 -17.38
CA ALA A 90 13.91 5.03 -17.14
C ALA A 90 14.05 3.49 -17.16
N CYS A 91 13.13 2.77 -16.50
CA CYS A 91 13.11 1.30 -16.48
C CYS A 91 13.02 0.73 -17.90
N ARG A 92 12.09 1.21 -18.73
CA ARG A 92 11.98 0.78 -20.14
C ARG A 92 13.28 0.95 -20.90
N ARG A 93 13.92 2.13 -20.78
CA ARG A 93 15.16 2.41 -21.53
C ARG A 93 16.36 1.57 -21.09
N LEU A 94 16.34 1.10 -19.86
CA LEU A 94 17.41 0.33 -19.25
C LEU A 94 17.14 -1.18 -19.21
N GLY A 95 15.95 -1.64 -19.65
CA GLY A 95 15.54 -3.04 -19.59
C GLY A 95 15.34 -3.54 -18.16
N ILE A 96 14.78 -2.69 -17.26
CA ILE A 96 14.58 -2.96 -15.84
C ILE A 96 13.09 -3.24 -15.62
N LYS A 97 12.74 -4.28 -14.85
CA LYS A 97 11.36 -4.55 -14.41
C LYS A 97 10.90 -3.51 -13.39
N LEU A 98 9.65 -3.05 -13.49
CA LEU A 98 9.07 -2.09 -12.55
C LEU A 98 7.87 -2.69 -11.82
N ILE A 99 7.92 -2.74 -10.49
CA ILE A 99 6.75 -2.99 -9.63
C ILE A 99 6.29 -1.66 -9.06
N HIS A 100 5.07 -1.25 -9.37
CA HIS A 100 4.47 0.00 -8.87
C HIS A 100 3.31 -0.29 -7.92
N LEU A 101 3.43 0.20 -6.69
CA LEU A 101 2.36 0.08 -5.68
C LEU A 101 1.24 1.05 -5.97
N SER A 102 0.01 0.53 -6.07
CA SER A 102 -1.23 1.28 -6.21
C SER A 102 -2.17 0.99 -5.03
N THR A 103 -3.45 1.34 -5.15
CA THR A 103 -4.40 1.41 -4.05
C THR A 103 -5.79 0.96 -4.47
N ASP A 104 -6.57 0.51 -3.50
CA ASP A 104 -8.02 0.29 -3.57
C ASP A 104 -8.83 1.56 -3.86
N TYR A 105 -8.29 2.76 -3.57
CA TYR A 105 -8.92 4.05 -3.85
C TYR A 105 -9.06 4.38 -5.34
N VAL A 106 -8.57 3.52 -6.24
CA VAL A 106 -8.86 3.61 -7.68
C VAL A 106 -10.29 3.21 -8.00
N PHE A 107 -11.02 2.59 -7.08
CA PHE A 107 -12.41 2.17 -7.23
C PHE A 107 -13.38 3.16 -6.58
N ASP A 108 -14.63 3.18 -7.07
CA ASP A 108 -15.71 4.07 -6.58
C ASP A 108 -16.40 3.56 -5.31
N GLY A 109 -16.22 2.29 -4.97
CA GLY A 109 -16.85 1.68 -3.80
C GLY A 109 -18.33 1.29 -3.98
N ALA A 110 -18.88 1.38 -5.20
CA ALA A 110 -20.29 1.11 -5.47
C ALA A 110 -20.60 -0.38 -5.70
N LYS A 111 -19.59 -1.20 -6.02
CA LYS A 111 -19.77 -2.64 -6.24
C LYS A 111 -20.12 -3.34 -4.93
N PRO A 112 -21.18 -4.18 -4.87
CA PRO A 112 -21.57 -4.86 -3.62
C PRO A 112 -20.62 -5.98 -3.20
N GLY A 113 -19.90 -6.60 -4.15
CA GLY A 113 -18.91 -7.66 -3.90
C GLY A 113 -17.46 -7.18 -4.01
N PRO A 114 -16.47 -8.07 -3.86
CA PRO A 114 -15.07 -7.73 -4.05
C PRO A 114 -14.76 -7.24 -5.47
N TYR A 115 -13.86 -6.27 -5.59
CA TYR A 115 -13.30 -5.85 -6.87
C TYR A 115 -12.25 -6.84 -7.35
N VAL A 116 -12.24 -7.11 -8.66
CA VAL A 116 -11.19 -7.88 -9.35
C VAL A 116 -10.38 -6.95 -10.25
N GLU A 117 -9.23 -7.41 -10.74
CA GLU A 117 -8.25 -6.57 -11.43
C GLU A 117 -8.78 -5.89 -12.70
N TRP A 118 -9.78 -6.48 -13.37
CA TRP A 118 -10.41 -5.97 -14.59
C TRP A 118 -11.72 -5.21 -14.36
N ASP A 119 -12.14 -5.00 -13.12
CA ASP A 119 -13.28 -4.11 -12.83
C ASP A 119 -12.94 -2.66 -13.21
N ALA A 120 -13.96 -1.94 -13.63
CA ALA A 120 -13.83 -0.53 -13.99
C ALA A 120 -13.40 0.29 -12.77
N THR A 121 -12.43 1.17 -12.98
CA THR A 121 -11.99 2.14 -11.99
C THR A 121 -12.86 3.38 -12.00
N GLY A 122 -12.98 4.07 -10.84
CA GLY A 122 -13.79 5.28 -10.68
C GLY A 122 -13.43 6.04 -9.41
N PRO A 123 -12.17 6.56 -9.28
CA PRO A 123 -11.67 7.12 -8.03
C PRO A 123 -12.44 8.36 -7.59
N LEU A 124 -12.82 8.42 -6.32
CA LEU A 124 -13.60 9.51 -5.72
C LEU A 124 -12.71 10.67 -5.26
N SER A 125 -11.52 10.38 -4.72
CA SER A 125 -10.60 11.33 -4.09
C SER A 125 -9.47 11.79 -5.02
N VAL A 126 -8.82 12.90 -4.67
CA VAL A 126 -7.58 13.36 -5.34
C VAL A 126 -6.50 12.28 -5.25
N TYR A 127 -6.34 11.65 -4.09
CA TYR A 127 -5.41 10.53 -3.91
C TYR A 127 -5.68 9.42 -4.91
N GLY A 128 -6.91 8.90 -4.96
CA GLY A 128 -7.29 7.82 -5.88
C GLY A 128 -7.05 8.19 -7.35
N ARG A 129 -7.44 9.41 -7.76
CA ARG A 129 -7.20 9.93 -9.14
C ARG A 129 -5.72 10.01 -9.47
N SER A 130 -4.90 10.53 -8.54
CA SER A 130 -3.45 10.67 -8.76
C SER A 130 -2.75 9.30 -8.87
N LYS A 131 -3.17 8.31 -8.06
CA LYS A 131 -2.66 6.94 -8.13
C LYS A 131 -3.07 6.23 -9.43
N LEU A 132 -4.33 6.39 -9.84
CA LEU A 132 -4.81 5.80 -11.11
C LEU A 132 -4.05 6.37 -12.32
N LEU A 133 -3.81 7.68 -12.36
CA LEU A 133 -3.00 8.29 -13.41
C LEU A 133 -1.56 7.74 -13.41
N GLY A 134 -1.01 7.45 -12.22
CA GLY A 134 0.28 6.75 -12.08
C GLY A 134 0.27 5.36 -12.71
N GLU A 135 -0.79 4.57 -12.49
CA GLU A 135 -0.97 3.27 -13.15
C GLU A 135 -1.00 3.41 -14.68
N GLU A 136 -1.75 4.37 -15.19
CA GLU A 136 -1.86 4.63 -16.64
C GLU A 136 -0.50 4.97 -17.26
N TRP A 137 0.28 5.85 -16.61
CA TRP A 137 1.62 6.19 -17.08
C TRP A 137 2.57 5.00 -17.05
N VAL A 138 2.55 4.20 -15.97
CA VAL A 138 3.39 2.99 -15.87
C VAL A 138 3.04 2.02 -17.00
N ARG A 139 1.75 1.76 -17.22
CA ARG A 139 1.26 0.86 -18.27
C ARG A 139 1.66 1.31 -19.67
N GLN A 140 1.61 2.61 -19.93
CA GLN A 140 1.97 3.18 -21.23
C GLN A 140 3.48 3.23 -21.47
N GLN A 141 4.27 3.46 -20.42
CA GLN A 141 5.70 3.75 -20.56
C GLN A 141 6.62 2.54 -20.36
N CYS A 142 6.20 1.52 -19.63
CA CYS A 142 7.04 0.37 -19.30
C CYS A 142 6.28 -0.94 -19.56
N PRO A 143 6.63 -1.72 -20.61
CA PRO A 143 5.97 -2.99 -20.87
C PRO A 143 6.22 -4.02 -19.76
N ASP A 144 7.42 -4.04 -19.20
CA ASP A 144 7.87 -4.99 -18.17
C ASP A 144 7.50 -4.44 -16.79
N HIS A 145 6.18 -4.36 -16.51
CA HIS A 145 5.69 -3.81 -15.27
C HIS A 145 4.72 -4.73 -14.53
N PHE A 146 4.69 -4.55 -13.21
CA PHE A 146 3.63 -5.00 -12.33
C PHE A 146 3.01 -3.77 -11.66
N ILE A 147 1.72 -3.58 -11.81
CA ILE A 147 0.93 -2.64 -11.00
C ILE A 147 0.29 -3.47 -9.91
N VAL A 148 0.57 -3.17 -8.64
CA VAL A 148 0.06 -3.93 -7.52
C VAL A 148 -0.82 -3.03 -6.66
N ARG A 149 -2.14 -3.25 -6.73
CA ARG A 149 -3.12 -2.56 -5.88
C ARG A 149 -3.21 -3.26 -4.54
N THR A 150 -3.08 -2.50 -3.48
CA THR A 150 -3.24 -2.98 -2.10
C THR A 150 -4.23 -2.10 -1.34
N ALA A 151 -4.68 -2.53 -0.15
CA ALA A 151 -5.67 -1.82 0.65
C ALA A 151 -5.28 -1.78 2.12
N TRP A 152 -5.62 -0.69 2.82
CA TRP A 152 -5.54 -0.55 4.27
C TRP A 152 -4.19 -1.01 4.84
N LEU A 153 -3.11 -0.60 4.16
CA LEU A 153 -1.74 -1.02 4.50
C LEU A 153 -1.34 -0.50 5.88
N TYR A 154 -0.78 -1.40 6.69
CA TYR A 154 -0.18 -1.08 7.97
C TYR A 154 1.17 -1.79 8.16
N GLY A 155 2.05 -1.17 8.92
CA GLY A 155 3.39 -1.66 9.20
C GLY A 155 4.14 -0.72 10.14
N VAL A 156 5.43 -0.96 10.34
CA VAL A 156 6.36 -0.06 11.02
C VAL A 156 7.52 0.27 10.07
N PRO A 157 8.08 1.48 10.18
CA PRO A 157 7.73 2.61 11.06
C PRO A 157 6.59 3.46 10.50
N GLY A 158 6.11 4.40 11.30
CA GLY A 158 5.27 5.51 10.89
C GLY A 158 3.79 5.39 11.27
N PRO A 159 3.02 6.46 11.01
CA PRO A 159 1.63 6.52 11.39
C PRO A 159 0.77 5.63 10.46
N ASN A 160 -0.14 4.90 11.06
CA ASN A 160 -1.16 4.10 10.38
C ASN A 160 -2.36 3.91 11.29
N PHE A 161 -3.40 3.22 10.80
CA PHE A 161 -4.61 2.99 11.56
C PHE A 161 -4.36 2.24 12.88
N VAL A 162 -3.45 1.25 12.89
CA VAL A 162 -3.12 0.47 14.10
C VAL A 162 -2.54 1.38 15.17
N THR A 163 -1.50 2.17 14.83
CA THR A 163 -0.84 3.10 15.77
C THR A 163 -1.81 4.19 16.25
N ALA A 164 -2.69 4.67 15.37
CA ALA A 164 -3.69 5.68 15.72
C ALA A 164 -4.74 5.15 16.72
N ILE A 165 -5.24 3.92 16.53
CA ILE A 165 -6.20 3.28 17.43
C ILE A 165 -5.57 2.97 18.78
N LEU A 166 -4.33 2.45 18.81
CA LEU A 166 -3.61 2.18 20.04
C LEU A 166 -3.35 3.46 20.83
N SER A 167 -2.87 4.52 20.17
CA SER A 167 -2.65 5.81 20.81
C SER A 167 -3.94 6.37 21.41
N ARG A 168 -5.04 6.40 20.63
CA ARG A 168 -6.33 6.87 21.13
C ARG A 168 -6.83 6.02 22.29
N GLY A 169 -6.76 4.68 22.18
CA GLY A 169 -7.22 3.77 23.23
C GLY A 169 -6.48 3.95 24.57
N ARG A 170 -5.17 4.19 24.52
CA ARG A 170 -4.33 4.41 25.71
C ARG A 170 -4.59 5.76 26.41
N HIS A 171 -4.96 6.78 25.64
CA HIS A 171 -5.18 8.14 26.18
C HIS A 171 -6.67 8.43 26.48
N LEU A 172 -7.55 7.45 26.29
CA LEU A 172 -8.96 7.63 26.59
C LEU A 172 -9.19 7.66 28.11
N ALA A 173 -10.07 8.57 28.56
CA ALA A 173 -10.52 8.60 29.97
C ALA A 173 -11.24 7.29 30.33
N PRO A 174 -11.34 6.89 31.60
CA PRO A 174 -11.95 5.61 32.02
C PRO A 174 -13.37 5.38 31.48
N ASP A 175 -14.18 6.44 31.34
CA ASP A 175 -15.54 6.40 30.79
C ASP A 175 -15.59 6.86 29.33
N GLY A 176 -14.44 7.02 28.69
CA GLY A 176 -14.34 7.52 27.33
C GLY A 176 -14.79 6.50 26.29
N GLU A 177 -15.21 7.03 25.15
CA GLU A 177 -15.73 6.26 24.02
C GLU A 177 -14.93 6.54 22.76
N LEU A 178 -14.55 5.49 22.04
CA LEU A 178 -13.89 5.59 20.74
C LEU A 178 -14.90 5.32 19.63
N LYS A 179 -15.33 6.36 18.92
CA LYS A 179 -16.17 6.22 17.72
C LYS A 179 -15.34 5.82 16.51
N VAL A 180 -15.75 4.76 15.81
CA VAL A 180 -15.07 4.24 14.63
C VAL A 180 -16.06 3.91 13.53
N VAL A 181 -15.75 4.30 12.30
CA VAL A 181 -16.59 4.10 11.12
C VAL A 181 -16.83 2.61 10.85
N HIS A 182 -18.09 2.23 10.61
CA HIS A 182 -18.52 0.83 10.42
C HIS A 182 -19.14 0.55 9.03
N ASP A 183 -19.42 1.58 8.26
CA ASP A 183 -20.05 1.51 6.93
C ASP A 183 -19.05 1.58 5.76
N GLN A 184 -17.76 1.51 6.05
CA GLN A 184 -16.69 1.32 5.08
C GLN A 184 -16.10 -0.09 5.23
N ARG A 185 -16.14 -0.86 4.14
CA ARG A 185 -15.63 -2.24 4.07
C ARG A 185 -14.31 -2.28 3.31
N GLY A 186 -13.36 -3.07 3.79
CA GLY A 186 -12.06 -3.23 3.18
C GLY A 186 -11.28 -4.39 3.80
N THR A 187 -10.01 -4.51 3.43
CA THR A 187 -9.14 -5.58 3.92
C THR A 187 -7.85 -5.00 4.49
N PRO A 188 -7.63 -5.07 5.82
CA PRO A 188 -6.35 -4.68 6.40
C PRO A 188 -5.22 -5.53 5.84
N THR A 189 -4.17 -4.89 5.32
CA THR A 189 -3.04 -5.59 4.71
C THR A 189 -1.74 -5.23 5.44
N SER A 190 -1.07 -6.25 5.98
CA SER A 190 0.22 -6.09 6.65
C SER A 190 1.34 -5.91 5.62
N ALA A 191 2.22 -4.94 5.86
CA ALA A 191 3.44 -4.77 5.08
C ALA A 191 4.34 -6.02 5.14
N LEU A 192 4.35 -6.73 6.28
CA LEU A 192 5.09 -7.99 6.43
C LEU A 192 4.57 -9.10 5.52
N ALA A 193 3.25 -9.14 5.28
CA ALA A 193 2.65 -10.12 4.37
C ALA A 193 2.81 -9.71 2.90
N LEU A 194 2.73 -8.40 2.60
CA LEU A 194 2.81 -7.89 1.24
C LEU A 194 4.22 -7.96 0.67
N ALA A 195 5.25 -7.73 1.47
CA ALA A 195 6.63 -7.68 0.98
C ALA A 195 7.08 -9.01 0.31
N PRO A 196 6.88 -10.21 0.89
CA PRO A 196 7.18 -11.48 0.22
C PRO A 196 6.38 -11.67 -1.07
N GLN A 197 5.12 -11.23 -1.12
CA GLN A 197 4.29 -11.32 -2.32
C GLN A 197 4.88 -10.50 -3.48
N LEU A 198 5.37 -9.29 -3.20
CA LEU A 198 6.00 -8.44 -4.22
C LEU A 198 7.31 -9.05 -4.73
N LEU A 199 8.10 -9.66 -3.85
CA LEU A 199 9.34 -10.34 -4.24
C LEU A 199 9.06 -11.60 -5.07
N THR A 200 7.97 -12.30 -4.80
CA THR A 200 7.52 -13.41 -5.65
C THR A 200 7.20 -12.93 -7.05
N LEU A 201 6.46 -11.81 -7.21
CA LEU A 201 6.21 -11.22 -8.52
C LEU A 201 7.50 -10.76 -9.20
N ALA A 202 8.45 -10.15 -8.47
CA ALA A 202 9.74 -9.70 -8.98
C ALA A 202 10.53 -10.82 -9.66
N ALA A 203 10.40 -12.05 -9.17
CA ALA A 203 11.08 -13.23 -9.71
C ALA A 203 10.42 -13.79 -10.98
N THR A 204 9.28 -13.24 -11.43
CA THR A 204 8.53 -13.71 -12.60
C THR A 204 8.61 -12.73 -13.77
N GLU A 205 8.01 -13.11 -14.90
CA GLU A 205 7.73 -12.26 -16.06
C GLU A 205 6.22 -12.17 -16.34
N ALA A 206 5.39 -12.51 -15.34
CA ALA A 206 3.94 -12.44 -15.42
C ALA A 206 3.46 -10.99 -15.29
N PHE A 207 3.90 -10.12 -16.20
CA PHE A 207 3.59 -8.68 -16.18
C PHE A 207 2.10 -8.39 -16.21
N GLY A 208 1.68 -7.30 -15.58
CA GLY A 208 0.28 -6.88 -15.55
C GLY A 208 -0.14 -6.14 -14.30
N THR A 209 -1.47 -6.00 -14.14
CA THR A 209 -2.08 -5.40 -12.96
C THR A 209 -2.61 -6.48 -12.03
N TYR A 210 -2.26 -6.42 -10.76
CA TYR A 210 -2.61 -7.39 -9.73
C TYR A 210 -3.26 -6.71 -8.53
N HIS A 211 -4.13 -7.44 -7.84
CA HIS A 211 -4.50 -7.14 -6.48
C HIS A 211 -3.64 -7.97 -5.52
N ALA A 212 -3.15 -7.35 -4.46
CA ALA A 212 -2.42 -8.03 -3.39
C ALA A 212 -2.84 -7.45 -2.04
N THR A 213 -3.97 -7.94 -1.53
CA THR A 213 -4.46 -7.69 -0.18
C THR A 213 -4.44 -8.98 0.63
N CYS A 214 -4.44 -8.89 1.95
CA CYS A 214 -4.79 -10.05 2.77
C CYS A 214 -6.19 -10.56 2.38
N GLN A 215 -6.51 -11.79 2.75
CA GLN A 215 -7.79 -12.41 2.43
C GLN A 215 -8.86 -12.08 3.48
N GLY A 216 -10.12 -12.02 3.04
CA GLY A 216 -11.28 -11.68 3.85
C GLY A 216 -11.53 -10.19 3.90
N GLU A 217 -12.50 -9.78 4.70
CA GLU A 217 -12.95 -8.40 4.81
C GLU A 217 -13.30 -8.03 6.25
N THR A 218 -13.31 -6.74 6.53
CA THR A 218 -13.81 -6.17 7.79
C THR A 218 -14.24 -4.71 7.55
N THR A 219 -14.65 -4.03 8.63
CA THR A 219 -14.83 -2.58 8.68
C THR A 219 -13.72 -1.95 9.53
N TRP A 220 -13.53 -0.62 9.45
CA TRP A 220 -12.62 0.07 10.37
C TRP A 220 -12.97 -0.20 11.83
N TYR A 221 -14.29 -0.24 12.15
CA TYR A 221 -14.78 -0.62 13.48
C TYR A 221 -14.32 -2.03 13.89
N GLY A 222 -14.53 -3.02 13.03
CA GLY A 222 -14.11 -4.40 13.32
C GLY A 222 -12.61 -4.53 13.50
N PHE A 223 -11.83 -3.82 12.69
CA PHE A 223 -10.37 -3.81 12.82
C PHE A 223 -9.92 -3.12 14.11
N ALA A 224 -10.52 -1.99 14.49
CA ALA A 224 -10.22 -1.30 15.75
C ALA A 224 -10.50 -2.20 16.97
N CYS A 225 -11.62 -2.93 16.98
CA CYS A 225 -11.93 -3.89 18.04
C CYS A 225 -10.86 -4.98 18.18
N LEU A 226 -10.35 -5.52 17.05
CA LEU A 226 -9.26 -6.51 17.07
C LEU A 226 -7.96 -5.92 17.62
N ILE A 227 -7.60 -4.71 17.19
CA ILE A 227 -6.39 -4.01 17.63
C ILE A 227 -6.40 -3.81 19.16
N LEU A 228 -7.48 -3.26 19.70
CA LEU A 228 -7.60 -2.98 21.13
C LEU A 228 -7.62 -4.27 21.96
N LYS A 229 -8.31 -5.31 21.47
CA LYS A 229 -8.31 -6.63 22.10
C LYS A 229 -6.91 -7.24 22.17
N ALA A 230 -6.14 -7.18 21.10
CA ALA A 230 -4.77 -7.70 21.06
C ALA A 230 -3.85 -6.96 22.04
N ALA A 231 -4.06 -5.66 22.20
CA ALA A 231 -3.32 -4.82 23.15
C ALA A 231 -3.78 -4.97 24.62
N GLY A 232 -4.81 -5.78 24.90
CA GLY A 232 -5.38 -5.90 26.25
C GLY A 232 -6.07 -4.64 26.75
N LEU A 233 -6.44 -3.71 25.86
CA LEU A 233 -7.08 -2.45 26.21
C LEU A 233 -8.60 -2.61 26.29
N THR A 234 -9.17 -2.36 27.47
CA THR A 234 -10.61 -2.34 27.67
C THR A 234 -11.15 -0.94 27.39
N VAL A 235 -11.54 -0.72 26.14
CA VAL A 235 -12.07 0.57 25.64
C VAL A 235 -13.45 0.35 25.06
N ARG A 236 -14.40 1.24 25.38
CA ARG A 236 -15.70 1.23 24.72
C ARG A 236 -15.56 1.73 23.28
N VAL A 237 -15.71 0.83 22.31
CA VAL A 237 -15.72 1.18 20.90
C VAL A 237 -17.15 1.22 20.41
N THR A 238 -17.56 2.33 19.79
CA THR A 238 -18.91 2.53 19.27
C THR A 238 -18.85 2.71 17.75
N PRO A 239 -19.67 1.98 16.99
CA PRO A 239 -19.76 2.18 15.56
C PRO A 239 -20.40 3.54 15.25
N CYS A 240 -19.88 4.21 14.22
CA CYS A 240 -20.49 5.38 13.63
C CYS A 240 -20.49 5.26 12.10
N THR A 241 -21.33 6.04 11.43
CA THR A 241 -21.35 6.12 9.97
C THR A 241 -20.31 7.11 9.45
N THR A 242 -19.98 7.00 8.17
CA THR A 242 -19.13 7.99 7.46
C THR A 242 -19.74 9.40 7.58
N ALA A 243 -21.06 9.53 7.53
CA ALA A 243 -21.75 10.82 7.66
C ALA A 243 -21.59 11.44 9.06
N GLU A 244 -21.47 10.61 10.11
CA GLU A 244 -21.24 11.07 11.50
C GLU A 244 -19.76 11.38 11.78
N TYR A 245 -18.86 10.96 10.88
CA TYR A 245 -17.42 11.21 11.00
C TYR A 245 -16.86 11.77 9.69
N PRO A 246 -17.26 13.00 9.31
CA PRO A 246 -16.87 13.58 8.02
C PRO A 246 -15.37 13.85 7.98
N LEU A 247 -14.73 13.47 6.86
CA LEU A 247 -13.33 13.73 6.56
C LEU A 247 -13.22 14.45 5.21
N PRO A 248 -12.15 15.22 4.96
CA PRO A 248 -11.99 16.01 3.73
C PRO A 248 -12.07 15.18 2.45
N ALA A 249 -11.37 14.06 2.40
CA ALA A 249 -11.38 13.19 1.23
C ALA A 249 -12.56 12.21 1.26
N PRO A 250 -13.31 12.04 0.16
CA PRO A 250 -14.31 10.98 0.05
C PRO A 250 -13.64 9.61 0.04
N ARG A 251 -14.24 8.66 0.74
CA ARG A 251 -13.77 7.28 0.85
C ARG A 251 -14.78 6.32 0.25
N PRO A 252 -14.33 5.26 -0.46
CA PRO A 252 -15.22 4.23 -1.00
C PRO A 252 -15.92 3.49 0.16
N ALA A 253 -17.22 3.25 0.02
CA ALA A 253 -17.99 2.45 0.99
C ALA A 253 -17.54 0.98 0.97
N ASN A 254 -17.10 0.48 -0.18
CA ASN A 254 -16.52 -0.85 -0.34
C ASN A 254 -15.20 -0.76 -1.10
N SER A 255 -14.12 -1.22 -0.49
CA SER A 255 -12.80 -1.30 -1.12
C SER A 255 -12.20 -2.72 -1.02
N VAL A 256 -13.04 -3.71 -0.76
CA VAL A 256 -12.62 -5.12 -0.74
C VAL A 256 -12.15 -5.54 -2.12
N MET A 257 -10.95 -6.10 -2.19
CA MET A 257 -10.37 -6.64 -3.43
C MET A 257 -10.13 -8.15 -3.31
N GLU A 258 -10.35 -8.86 -4.41
CA GLU A 258 -9.95 -10.25 -4.59
C GLU A 258 -8.65 -10.30 -5.39
N ASN A 259 -7.67 -11.10 -4.93
CA ASN A 259 -6.38 -11.32 -5.61
C ASN A 259 -6.56 -12.32 -6.77
N ARG A 260 -7.50 -12.04 -7.68
CA ARG A 260 -7.97 -13.05 -8.63
C ARG A 260 -6.89 -13.54 -9.58
N LEU A 261 -6.07 -12.65 -10.10
CA LEU A 261 -4.98 -13.02 -11.02
C LEU A 261 -3.85 -13.74 -10.29
N LEU A 262 -3.51 -13.36 -9.05
CA LEU A 262 -2.53 -14.10 -8.25
C LEU A 262 -3.00 -15.54 -7.98
N GLN A 263 -4.30 -15.72 -7.65
CA GLN A 263 -4.89 -17.04 -7.40
C GLN A 263 -4.84 -17.92 -8.66
N VAL A 264 -5.29 -17.39 -9.80
CA VAL A 264 -5.30 -18.12 -11.09
C VAL A 264 -3.89 -18.49 -11.52
N ALA A 265 -2.90 -17.63 -11.24
CA ALA A 265 -1.50 -17.90 -11.56
C ALA A 265 -0.80 -18.84 -10.56
N GLY A 266 -1.46 -19.20 -9.44
CA GLY A 266 -0.84 -19.99 -8.38
C GLY A 266 0.26 -19.25 -7.61
N LEU A 267 0.19 -17.91 -7.58
CA LEU A 267 1.18 -17.01 -6.99
C LEU A 267 0.69 -16.32 -5.71
N ASP A 268 -0.57 -16.53 -5.28
CA ASP A 268 -1.14 -15.85 -4.11
C ASP A 268 -0.55 -16.40 -2.80
N LEU A 269 0.24 -15.60 -2.13
CA LEU A 269 0.81 -15.89 -0.81
C LEU A 269 0.10 -15.14 0.32
N MET A 270 -0.92 -14.35 -0.01
CA MET A 270 -1.53 -13.44 0.96
C MET A 270 -2.39 -14.21 1.98
N PRO A 271 -2.10 -14.08 3.29
CA PRO A 271 -2.84 -14.77 4.34
C PRO A 271 -4.19 -14.10 4.64
N ALA A 272 -5.03 -14.76 5.45
CA ALA A 272 -6.18 -14.10 6.06
C ALA A 272 -5.73 -12.89 6.89
N TRP A 273 -6.48 -11.76 6.83
CA TRP A 273 -6.07 -10.51 7.47
C TRP A 273 -5.89 -10.62 9.01
N GLN A 274 -6.67 -11.49 9.66
CA GLN A 274 -6.52 -11.74 11.10
C GLN A 274 -5.21 -12.47 11.43
N ALA A 275 -4.80 -13.40 10.57
CA ALA A 275 -3.52 -14.11 10.72
C ALA A 275 -2.35 -13.15 10.48
N ALA A 276 -2.43 -12.31 9.44
CA ALA A 276 -1.44 -11.28 9.16
C ALA A 276 -1.30 -10.27 10.31
N TYR A 277 -2.44 -9.85 10.91
CA TYR A 277 -2.41 -8.95 12.06
C TYR A 277 -1.78 -9.62 13.29
N ARG A 278 -2.08 -10.90 13.55
CA ARG A 278 -1.44 -11.64 14.66
C ARG A 278 0.07 -11.71 14.49
N GLN A 279 0.57 -12.06 13.31
CA GLN A 279 2.01 -12.07 13.01
C GLN A 279 2.65 -10.70 13.20
N PHE A 280 1.97 -9.65 12.75
CA PHE A 280 2.42 -8.28 12.95
C PHE A 280 2.49 -7.91 14.44
N TRP A 281 1.48 -8.29 15.22
CA TRP A 281 1.42 -8.03 16.66
C TRP A 281 2.52 -8.80 17.42
N GLU A 282 2.77 -10.05 17.07
CA GLU A 282 3.85 -10.86 17.63
C GLU A 282 5.23 -10.26 17.35
N ALA A 283 5.42 -9.66 16.18
CA ALA A 283 6.69 -9.05 15.78
C ALA A 283 6.93 -7.66 16.37
N TYR A 284 5.88 -6.86 16.56
CA TYR A 284 6.02 -5.42 16.85
C TYR A 284 5.15 -4.91 18.00
N GLY A 285 4.29 -5.73 18.61
CA GLY A 285 3.36 -5.29 19.65
C GLY A 285 4.02 -4.58 20.84
N ASP A 286 5.20 -5.04 21.24
CA ASP A 286 5.98 -4.45 22.33
C ASP A 286 6.61 -3.08 21.98
N GLN A 287 6.66 -2.72 20.69
CA GLN A 287 7.20 -1.46 20.19
C GLN A 287 6.13 -0.41 19.93
N LEU A 288 4.87 -0.84 19.91
CA LEU A 288 3.71 -0.02 19.62
C LEU A 288 3.01 0.42 20.90
#